data_b3b0267ed41104c7ba747c701b35d01a
#
_entry.id   b3b0267ed41104c7ba747c701b35d01a
#
_cell.length_a   1.000
_cell.length_b   1.000
_cell.length_c   1.000
_cell.angle_alpha   90.00
_cell.angle_beta   90.00
_cell.angle_gamma   90.00
#
_symmetry.space_group_name_H-M   'P 1'
#
loop_
_entity.id
_entity.type
_entity.pdbx_description
1 polymer ?
#
loop_
_entity_poly.entity_id
_entity_poly.type
_entity_poly.pdbx_seq_one_letter_code
_entity_poly.pdbx_strand_id
1 'polypeptide(L)'
;MSLSLPLNKGFKDMLAEANADIETISVHAALKLLEEPGVLFVDVREAHEFAAGMIPGSLHAPRGYLEFLADPECSMHRDELAAASKIILFCATGGRSTLAAKTLMDMGYSEVYNLVGGLAAWRAARGPLAAA
;
A
#
# COMPACT_ATOMS: atom_id res chain seq x y z
N MET A 1 -37.73 -2.57 -3.04
CA MET A 1 -37.17 -3.87 -2.61
C MET A 1 -35.65 -3.86 -2.82
N SER A 2 -34.92 -4.08 -1.79
CA SER A 2 -33.49 -4.19 -1.92
C SER A 2 -33.08 -5.61 -2.28
N LEU A 3 -32.11 -5.75 -3.16
CA LEU A 3 -31.52 -7.01 -3.50
C LEU A 3 -30.25 -7.19 -2.71
N SER A 4 -30.15 -8.27 -1.97
CA SER A 4 -29.02 -8.59 -1.15
C SER A 4 -28.33 -9.82 -1.71
N LEU A 5 -27.08 -9.68 -2.13
CA LEU A 5 -26.28 -10.80 -2.59
C LEU A 5 -25.73 -11.54 -1.39
N PRO A 6 -26.02 -12.84 -1.22
CA PRO A 6 -25.49 -13.61 -0.11
C PRO A 6 -24.02 -13.97 -0.35
N LEU A 7 -23.11 -13.10 0.06
CA LEU A 7 -21.67 -13.35 -0.10
C LEU A 7 -21.18 -14.32 0.97
N ASN A 8 -20.30 -15.24 0.57
CA ASN A 8 -19.59 -16.09 1.52
C ASN A 8 -18.54 -15.27 2.28
N LYS A 9 -17.99 -14.25 1.61
CA LYS A 9 -16.95 -13.41 2.18
C LYS A 9 -17.09 -12.00 1.62
N GLY A 10 -17.42 -11.04 2.45
CA GLY A 10 -17.52 -9.65 2.06
C GLY A 10 -16.19 -8.91 2.20
N PHE A 11 -16.16 -7.64 1.81
CA PHE A 11 -14.91 -6.85 1.89
C PHE A 11 -14.44 -6.68 3.33
N LYS A 12 -15.36 -6.57 4.28
CA LYS A 12 -15.00 -6.47 5.70
C LYS A 12 -14.32 -7.72 6.20
N ASP A 13 -14.79 -8.89 5.76
CA ASP A 13 -14.16 -10.16 6.10
C ASP A 13 -12.77 -10.27 5.50
N MET A 14 -12.61 -9.83 4.27
CA MET A 14 -11.32 -9.83 3.58
C MET A 14 -10.33 -8.89 4.29
N LEU A 15 -10.79 -7.72 4.70
CA LEU A 15 -9.95 -6.77 5.45
C LEU A 15 -9.54 -7.35 6.80
N ALA A 16 -10.48 -8.00 7.51
CA ALA A 16 -10.19 -8.61 8.81
C ALA A 16 -9.16 -9.74 8.68
N GLU A 17 -9.31 -10.59 7.67
CA GLU A 17 -8.35 -11.66 7.39
C GLU A 17 -6.95 -11.10 7.09
N ALA A 18 -6.90 -10.09 6.22
CA ALA A 18 -5.63 -9.45 5.87
C ALA A 18 -4.98 -8.82 7.09
N ASN A 19 -5.75 -8.07 7.90
CA ASN A 19 -5.23 -7.41 9.09
C ASN A 19 -4.73 -8.39 10.15
N ALA A 20 -5.23 -9.62 10.17
CA ALA A 20 -4.73 -10.65 11.09
C ALA A 20 -3.31 -11.11 10.74
N ASP A 21 -2.92 -10.96 9.47
CA ASP A 21 -1.63 -11.48 8.97
C ASP A 21 -0.58 -10.40 8.71
N ILE A 22 -1.00 -9.17 8.39
CA ILE A 22 -0.07 -8.10 7.98
C ILE A 22 0.47 -7.32 9.17
N GLU A 23 1.60 -6.66 8.92
CA GLU A 23 2.15 -5.67 9.84
C GLU A 23 1.63 -4.28 9.46
N THR A 24 1.49 -3.42 10.45
CA THR A 24 1.08 -2.03 10.25
C THR A 24 2.14 -1.08 10.79
N ILE A 25 2.12 0.16 10.28
CA ILE A 25 3.00 1.20 10.78
C ILE A 25 2.19 2.48 10.96
N SER A 26 2.43 3.18 12.06
CA SER A 26 1.77 4.47 12.31
C SER A 26 2.37 5.55 11.41
N VAL A 27 1.60 6.60 11.14
CA VAL A 27 2.11 7.76 10.42
C VAL A 27 3.33 8.35 11.13
N HIS A 28 3.29 8.43 12.45
CA HIS A 28 4.40 8.99 13.23
C HIS A 28 5.69 8.20 13.02
N ALA A 29 5.62 6.87 13.05
CA ALA A 29 6.79 6.02 12.79
C ALA A 29 7.22 6.09 11.33
N ALA A 30 6.27 6.13 10.39
CA ALA A 30 6.56 6.19 8.96
C ALA A 30 7.25 7.51 8.57
N LEU A 31 6.88 8.63 9.19
CA LEU A 31 7.52 9.92 8.94
C LEU A 31 9.03 9.86 9.21
N LYS A 32 9.45 9.10 10.22
CA LYS A 32 10.86 8.94 10.57
C LYS A 32 11.63 8.11 9.53
N LEU A 33 10.93 7.36 8.71
CA LEU A 33 11.52 6.47 7.72
C LEU A 33 11.54 7.07 6.31
N LEU A 34 11.00 8.27 6.12
CA LEU A 34 10.82 8.84 4.78
C LEU A 34 12.12 8.94 3.99
N GLU A 35 13.23 9.24 4.65
CA GLU A 35 14.54 9.40 3.99
C GLU A 35 15.52 8.26 4.31
N GLU A 36 15.03 7.21 4.99
CA GLU A 36 15.87 6.06 5.30
C GLU A 36 16.23 5.28 4.04
N PRO A 37 17.52 5.01 3.78
CA PRO A 37 17.91 4.20 2.63
C PRO A 37 17.26 2.80 2.68
N GLY A 38 16.79 2.34 1.54
CA GLY A 38 16.18 1.01 1.44
C GLY A 38 14.70 0.96 1.79
N VAL A 39 14.13 2.01 2.36
CA VAL A 39 12.69 2.09 2.63
C VAL A 39 11.98 2.65 1.41
N LEU A 40 11.00 1.90 0.91
CA LEU A 40 10.21 2.29 -0.26
C LEU A 40 8.75 2.50 0.16
N PHE A 41 8.23 3.70 -0.07
CA PHE A 41 6.80 3.96 0.06
C PHE A 41 6.13 3.62 -1.26
N VAL A 42 5.03 2.88 -1.20
CA VAL A 42 4.33 2.39 -2.39
C VAL A 42 2.88 2.83 -2.35
N ASP A 43 2.49 3.62 -3.34
CA ASP A 43 1.13 4.13 -3.48
C ASP A 43 0.32 3.18 -4.36
N VAL A 44 -0.72 2.57 -3.79
CA VAL A 44 -1.56 1.61 -4.51
C VAL A 44 -2.87 2.22 -5.01
N ARG A 45 -2.98 3.56 -4.95
CA ARG A 45 -4.16 4.27 -5.44
C ARG A 45 -4.18 4.33 -6.97
N GLU A 46 -5.25 4.86 -7.51
CA GLU A 46 -5.37 5.06 -8.95
C GLU A 46 -4.47 6.20 -9.44
N ALA A 47 -4.20 6.21 -10.75
CA ALA A 47 -3.26 7.17 -11.35
C ALA A 47 -3.68 8.63 -11.11
N HIS A 48 -4.97 8.94 -11.20
CA HIS A 48 -5.45 10.31 -10.98
C HIS A 48 -5.26 10.77 -9.53
N GLU A 49 -5.35 9.85 -8.58
CA GLU A 49 -5.09 10.13 -7.17
C GLU A 49 -3.60 10.41 -6.94
N PHE A 50 -2.75 9.58 -7.51
CA PHE A 50 -1.30 9.74 -7.43
C PHE A 50 -0.86 11.08 -8.03
N ALA A 51 -1.39 11.43 -9.18
CA ALA A 51 -1.07 12.69 -9.86
C ALA A 51 -1.47 13.92 -9.04
N ALA A 52 -2.53 13.81 -8.24
CA ALA A 52 -3.02 14.93 -7.42
C ALA A 52 -2.15 15.18 -6.19
N GLY A 53 -1.27 14.28 -5.84
CA GLY A 53 -0.36 14.43 -4.71
C GLY A 53 -0.04 13.09 -4.08
N MET A 54 1.22 12.90 -3.69
CA MET A 54 1.68 11.63 -3.11
C MET A 54 2.77 11.89 -2.09
N ILE A 55 3.17 10.85 -1.38
CA ILE A 55 4.34 10.90 -0.49
C ILE A 55 5.59 11.01 -1.38
N PRO A 56 6.49 11.96 -1.12
CA PRO A 56 7.68 12.15 -1.95
C PRO A 56 8.50 10.87 -2.10
N GLY A 57 8.92 10.58 -3.32
CA GLY A 57 9.74 9.40 -3.62
C GLY A 57 8.95 8.10 -3.65
N SER A 58 7.63 8.13 -3.47
CA SER A 58 6.83 6.91 -3.51
C SER A 58 6.76 6.33 -4.92
N LEU A 59 6.76 5.00 -4.99
CA LEU A 59 6.54 4.27 -6.22
C LEU A 59 5.04 4.11 -6.42
N HIS A 60 4.55 4.39 -7.62
CA HIS A 60 3.16 4.14 -7.97
C HIS A 60 2.98 2.71 -8.44
N ALA A 61 2.25 1.92 -7.68
CA ALA A 61 1.92 0.54 -8.01
C ALA A 61 0.42 0.33 -7.79
N PRO A 62 -0.41 0.78 -8.74
CA PRO A 62 -1.87 0.69 -8.60
C PRO A 62 -2.30 -0.72 -8.22
N ARG A 63 -3.29 -0.84 -7.33
CA ARG A 63 -3.70 -2.14 -6.81
C ARG A 63 -3.98 -3.17 -7.91
N GLY A 64 -4.56 -2.72 -9.03
CA GLY A 64 -4.90 -3.59 -10.16
C GLY A 64 -3.70 -4.17 -10.89
N TYR A 65 -2.52 -3.59 -10.73
CA TYR A 65 -1.28 -4.04 -11.37
C TYR A 65 -0.26 -4.61 -10.39
N LEU A 66 -0.56 -4.58 -9.09
CA LEU A 66 0.44 -4.86 -8.06
C LEU A 66 1.14 -6.21 -8.25
N GLU A 67 0.39 -7.26 -8.49
CA GLU A 67 0.97 -8.61 -8.64
C GLU A 67 1.93 -8.69 -9.83
N PHE A 68 1.58 -8.00 -10.91
CA PHE A 68 2.43 -7.96 -12.12
C PHE A 68 3.70 -7.16 -11.88
N LEU A 69 3.58 -6.03 -11.18
CA LEU A 69 4.73 -5.18 -10.88
C LEU A 69 5.68 -5.83 -9.86
N ALA A 70 5.14 -6.67 -8.98
CA ALA A 70 5.89 -7.30 -7.89
C ALA A 70 6.55 -8.62 -8.27
N ASP A 71 6.20 -9.21 -9.41
CA ASP A 71 6.76 -10.51 -9.82
C ASP A 71 7.93 -10.32 -10.77
N PRO A 72 9.15 -10.75 -10.37
CA PRO A 72 10.33 -10.64 -11.25
C PRO A 72 10.19 -11.37 -12.58
N GLU A 73 9.29 -12.35 -12.70
CA GLU A 73 9.04 -13.05 -13.97
C GLU A 73 8.14 -12.27 -14.91
N CYS A 74 7.48 -11.22 -14.42
CA CYS A 74 6.62 -10.39 -15.27
C CYS A 74 7.44 -9.33 -16.00
N SER A 75 7.12 -9.11 -17.28
CA SER A 75 7.78 -8.06 -18.06
C SER A 75 7.53 -6.66 -17.52
N MET A 76 6.46 -6.48 -16.73
CA MET A 76 6.11 -5.21 -16.08
C MET A 76 6.80 -5.00 -14.73
N HIS A 77 7.61 -5.95 -14.29
CA HIS A 77 8.22 -5.90 -12.95
C HIS A 77 8.95 -4.59 -12.68
N ARG A 78 8.74 -4.06 -11.49
CA ARG A 78 9.47 -2.90 -10.98
C ARG A 78 10.53 -3.41 -9.99
N ASP A 79 11.79 -3.29 -10.39
CA ASP A 79 12.92 -3.79 -9.59
C ASP A 79 13.00 -3.15 -8.22
N GLU A 80 12.51 -1.93 -8.08
CA GLU A 80 12.50 -1.20 -6.81
C GLU A 80 11.78 -1.98 -5.71
N LEU A 81 10.71 -2.72 -6.07
CA LEU A 81 9.97 -3.53 -5.10
C LEU A 81 10.83 -4.65 -4.54
N ALA A 82 11.54 -5.37 -5.41
CA ALA A 82 12.38 -6.48 -4.99
C ALA A 82 13.65 -6.01 -4.25
N ALA A 83 14.14 -4.82 -4.59
CA ALA A 83 15.35 -4.27 -4.01
C ALA A 83 15.15 -3.62 -2.64
N ALA A 84 13.92 -3.24 -2.30
CA ALA A 84 13.64 -2.55 -1.04
C ALA A 84 13.89 -3.45 0.16
N SER A 85 14.49 -2.89 1.21
CA SER A 85 14.64 -3.59 2.48
C SER A 85 13.36 -3.53 3.31
N LYS A 86 12.52 -2.51 3.08
CA LYS A 86 11.24 -2.32 3.75
C LYS A 86 10.29 -1.62 2.80
N ILE A 87 9.06 -2.12 2.72
CA ILE A 87 8.00 -1.54 1.90
C ILE A 87 6.89 -1.02 2.80
N ILE A 88 6.50 0.23 2.61
CA ILE A 88 5.38 0.84 3.30
C ILE A 88 4.31 1.14 2.25
N LEU A 89 3.24 0.37 2.27
CA LEU A 89 2.12 0.54 1.35
C LEU A 89 1.11 1.53 1.91
N PHE A 90 0.57 2.36 1.05
CA PHE A 90 -0.49 3.28 1.46
C PHE A 90 -1.51 3.48 0.35
N CYS A 91 -2.72 3.84 0.77
CA CYS A 91 -3.76 4.33 -0.11
C CYS A 91 -4.39 5.57 0.53
N ALA A 92 -5.65 5.87 0.23
CA ALA A 92 -6.28 7.08 0.79
C ALA A 92 -6.52 6.94 2.30
N THR A 93 -7.08 5.82 2.75
CA THR A 93 -7.46 5.61 4.16
C THR A 93 -7.00 4.27 4.74
N GLY A 94 -6.39 3.40 3.95
CA GLY A 94 -5.78 2.15 4.41
C GLY A 94 -6.43 0.86 3.92
N GLY A 95 -7.62 0.89 3.31
CA GLY A 95 -8.32 -0.33 2.90
C GLY A 95 -7.66 -1.06 1.74
N ARG A 96 -7.43 -0.36 0.63
CA ARG A 96 -6.77 -0.96 -0.53
C ARG A 96 -5.37 -1.42 -0.20
N SER A 97 -4.64 -0.66 0.61
CA SER A 97 -3.27 -1.01 1.00
C SER A 97 -3.22 -2.17 1.99
N THR A 98 -4.26 -2.37 2.80
CA THR A 98 -4.39 -3.57 3.64
C THR A 98 -4.39 -4.83 2.76
N LEU A 99 -5.23 -4.85 1.74
CA LEU A 99 -5.30 -5.98 0.81
C LEU A 99 -4.01 -6.13 0.00
N ALA A 100 -3.41 -5.02 -0.38
CA ALA A 100 -2.12 -5.00 -1.08
C ALA A 100 -1.00 -5.63 -0.23
N ALA A 101 -0.95 -5.28 1.05
CA ALA A 101 0.05 -5.84 1.97
C ALA A 101 -0.11 -7.36 2.10
N LYS A 102 -1.33 -7.84 2.21
CA LYS A 102 -1.61 -9.27 2.26
C LYS A 102 -1.15 -9.96 0.98
N THR A 103 -1.43 -9.36 -0.17
CA THR A 103 -1.00 -9.90 -1.47
C THR A 103 0.52 -10.01 -1.55
N LEU A 104 1.26 -8.96 -1.19
CA LEU A 104 2.72 -9.01 -1.23
C LEU A 104 3.28 -10.06 -0.27
N MET A 105 2.71 -10.19 0.93
CA MET A 105 3.13 -11.23 1.87
C MET A 105 2.90 -12.61 1.30
N ASP A 106 1.74 -12.85 0.69
CA ASP A 106 1.43 -14.14 0.06
C ASP A 106 2.40 -14.46 -1.09
N MET A 107 2.92 -13.43 -1.76
CA MET A 107 3.91 -13.59 -2.83
C MET A 107 5.33 -13.86 -2.29
N GLY A 108 5.56 -13.64 -1.00
CA GLY A 108 6.87 -13.92 -0.37
C GLY A 108 7.64 -12.69 0.12
N TYR A 109 7.07 -11.51 -0.02
CA TYR A 109 7.67 -10.30 0.54
C TYR A 109 7.53 -10.32 2.07
N SER A 110 8.60 -10.00 2.80
CA SER A 110 8.63 -10.16 4.26
C SER A 110 8.52 -8.87 5.05
N GLU A 111 9.20 -7.80 4.62
CA GLU A 111 9.21 -6.52 5.34
C GLU A 111 8.20 -5.56 4.69
N VAL A 112 6.92 -5.88 4.87
CA VAL A 112 5.80 -5.15 4.27
C VAL A 112 4.89 -4.61 5.36
N TYR A 113 4.58 -3.33 5.28
CA TYR A 113 3.77 -2.62 6.28
C TYR A 113 2.67 -1.84 5.60
N ASN A 114 1.50 -1.80 6.24
CA ASN A 114 0.39 -0.95 5.83
C ASN A 114 0.39 0.33 6.66
N LEU A 115 0.39 1.48 6.00
CA LEU A 115 0.32 2.78 6.67
C LEU A 115 -1.07 2.99 7.26
N VAL A 116 -1.16 3.01 8.58
CA VAL A 116 -2.45 3.18 9.29
C VAL A 116 -3.06 4.53 8.95
N GLY A 117 -4.32 4.51 8.49
CA GLY A 117 -5.04 5.72 8.11
C GLY A 117 -4.63 6.31 6.77
N GLY A 118 -3.63 5.75 6.10
CA GLY A 118 -3.24 6.13 4.74
C GLY A 118 -2.83 7.57 4.57
N LEU A 119 -3.00 8.08 3.36
CA LEU A 119 -2.62 9.45 3.02
C LEU A 119 -3.41 10.48 3.83
N ALA A 120 -4.66 10.18 4.21
CA ALA A 120 -5.45 11.06 5.05
C ALA A 120 -4.77 11.31 6.40
N ALA A 121 -4.29 10.25 7.06
CA ALA A 121 -3.57 10.38 8.33
C ALA A 121 -2.21 11.07 8.14
N TRP A 122 -1.53 10.80 7.03
CA TRP A 122 -0.28 11.45 6.67
C TRP A 122 -0.46 12.97 6.55
N ARG A 123 -1.52 13.40 5.84
CA ARG A 123 -1.86 14.83 5.70
C ARG A 123 -2.22 15.45 7.05
N ALA A 124 -3.01 14.76 7.87
CA ALA A 124 -3.39 15.25 9.20
C ALA A 124 -2.16 15.46 10.10
N ALA A 125 -1.13 14.64 9.92
CA ALA A 125 0.15 14.77 10.64
C ALA A 125 1.11 15.75 9.96
N ARG A 126 0.66 16.44 8.90
CA ARG A 126 1.47 17.39 8.12
C ARG A 126 2.70 16.76 7.48
N GLY A 127 2.60 15.51 7.08
CA GLY A 127 3.65 14.85 6.32
C GLY A 127 3.86 15.54 4.97
N PRO A 128 5.09 15.53 4.44
CA PRO A 128 5.37 16.17 3.16
C PRO A 128 4.63 15.49 2.02
N LEU A 129 4.25 16.29 1.01
CA LEU A 129 3.58 15.83 -0.20
C LEU A 129 4.32 16.36 -1.41
N ALA A 130 4.27 15.62 -2.49
CA ALA A 130 4.81 16.01 -3.79
C ALA A 130 3.74 15.87 -4.86
N ALA A 131 3.90 16.61 -5.96
CA ALA A 131 3.07 16.44 -7.15
C ALA A 131 3.82 15.58 -8.16
N ALA A 132 3.08 14.80 -8.90
CA ALA A 132 3.65 13.99 -9.99
C ALA A 132 4.07 14.87 -11.17
#